data_47af080cabe528c94a565128173193b7
#
_entry.id   47af080cabe528c94a565128173193b7
#
_cell.length_a   1.000
_cell.length_b   1.000
_cell.length_c   1.000
_cell.angle_alpha   90.00
_cell.angle_beta   90.00
_cell.angle_gamma   90.00
#
_symmetry.space_group_name_H-M   'P 1'
#
loop_
_entity.id
_entity.type
_entity.pdbx_description
1 polymer ?
#
loop_
_entity_poly.entity_id
_entity_poly.type
_entity_poly.pdbx_seq_one_letter_code
_entity_poly.pdbx_strand_id
1 'polypeptide(L)'
;MEPVVHLRDAVAVLGGFPALAGADLDVSRGEIVLLRGPNGAGKTTLLRLCAGLLPLARGEGRVLGCDLSVDRAAVRPRVGLLGHANGLYAELTVLENVRFWAGTVGATRDEVAAALARLGLDGRLADVPVGRLSAGQKRRTALACLVARRATLWLLDEPHAGLDATARDEVDATVREAAAAGATVLVASHELERAGALATRAVEVVGGTVREAVL
;
A
#
# COMPACT_ATOMS: atom_id res chain seq x y z
N MET A 1 8.38 21.65 -2.13
CA MET A 1 7.08 20.97 -2.07
C MET A 1 7.08 20.14 -0.80
N GLU A 2 6.01 20.16 -0.01
CA GLU A 2 5.93 19.36 1.21
C GLU A 2 5.87 17.85 0.84
N PRO A 3 6.65 17.00 1.52
CA PRO A 3 6.65 15.55 1.25
C PRO A 3 5.30 14.92 1.60
N VAL A 4 4.94 13.86 0.88
CA VAL A 4 3.72 13.07 1.14
C VAL A 4 3.87 12.25 2.43
N VAL A 5 5.08 11.75 2.69
CA VAL A 5 5.48 11.13 3.96
C VAL A 5 6.67 11.89 4.49
N HIS A 6 6.59 12.30 5.75
CA HIS A 6 7.68 12.96 6.48
C HIS A 6 7.78 12.32 7.86
N LEU A 7 8.88 11.64 8.12
CA LEU A 7 9.18 11.02 9.41
C LEU A 7 10.54 11.51 9.91
N ARG A 8 10.63 11.83 11.21
CA ARG A 8 11.89 12.19 11.90
C ARG A 8 11.95 11.51 13.26
N ASP A 9 13.03 10.78 13.50
CA ASP A 9 13.24 10.00 14.73
C ASP A 9 11.98 9.17 15.12
N ALA A 10 11.26 8.67 14.11
CA ALA A 10 9.96 8.04 14.30
C ALA A 10 10.10 6.67 14.98
N VAL A 11 9.44 6.52 16.13
CA VAL A 11 9.42 5.29 16.91
C VAL A 11 8.00 4.70 16.92
N ALA A 12 7.88 3.42 16.60
CA ALA A 12 6.63 2.66 16.74
C ALA A 12 6.88 1.37 17.51
N VAL A 13 6.02 1.09 18.49
CA VAL A 13 6.16 -0.04 19.42
C VAL A 13 5.13 -1.12 19.07
N LEU A 14 5.58 -2.37 18.99
CA LEU A 14 4.74 -3.56 18.82
C LEU A 14 5.09 -4.60 19.89
N GLY A 15 4.08 -5.08 20.63
CA GLY A 15 4.29 -6.10 21.67
C GLY A 15 5.29 -5.68 22.75
N GLY A 16 5.39 -4.37 23.06
CA GLY A 16 6.33 -3.84 24.03
C GLY A 16 7.75 -3.57 23.52
N PHE A 17 8.05 -3.89 22.25
CA PHE A 17 9.38 -3.66 21.64
C PHE A 17 9.32 -2.61 20.53
N PRO A 18 10.36 -1.75 20.38
CA PRO A 18 10.43 -0.79 19.29
C PRO A 18 10.65 -1.53 17.95
N ALA A 19 9.62 -1.60 17.12
CA ALA A 19 9.69 -2.15 15.78
C ALA A 19 10.14 -1.11 14.75
N LEU A 20 9.97 0.19 15.05
CA LEU A 20 10.72 1.30 14.47
C LEU A 20 11.45 2.01 15.60
N ALA A 21 12.72 2.33 15.42
CA ALA A 21 13.68 2.77 16.45
C ALA A 21 14.40 4.07 16.04
N GLY A 22 13.66 5.04 15.53
CA GLY A 22 14.20 6.31 15.02
C GLY A 22 14.29 6.29 13.48
N ALA A 23 13.14 6.12 12.82
CA ALA A 23 13.08 6.11 11.36
C ALA A 23 12.97 7.53 10.83
N ASP A 24 13.88 7.89 9.89
CA ASP A 24 13.87 9.13 9.11
C ASP A 24 13.50 8.79 7.66
N LEU A 25 12.45 9.40 7.14
CA LEU A 25 12.00 9.15 5.77
C LEU A 25 11.24 10.35 5.21
N ASP A 26 11.67 10.84 4.05
CA ASP A 26 10.89 11.75 3.21
C ASP A 26 10.49 11.03 1.92
N VAL A 27 9.22 11.15 1.53
CA VAL A 27 8.72 10.66 0.26
C VAL A 27 7.98 11.77 -0.45
N SER A 28 8.41 12.09 -1.67
CA SER A 28 7.80 13.12 -2.50
C SER A 28 6.58 12.58 -3.26
N ARG A 29 5.73 13.47 -3.73
CA ARG A 29 4.58 13.11 -4.55
C ARG A 29 5.01 12.42 -5.85
N GLY A 30 4.35 11.31 -6.19
CA GLY A 30 4.58 10.55 -7.42
C GLY A 30 5.81 9.65 -7.38
N GLU A 31 6.57 9.60 -6.26
CA GLU A 31 7.65 8.63 -6.11
C GLU A 31 7.10 7.20 -5.92
N ILE A 32 7.85 6.24 -6.45
CA ILE A 32 7.73 4.82 -6.12
C ILE A 32 8.97 4.44 -5.32
N VAL A 33 8.83 4.27 -4.01
CA VAL A 33 9.95 3.98 -3.10
C VAL A 33 9.95 2.51 -2.72
N LEU A 34 11.06 1.82 -3.00
CA LEU A 34 11.28 0.44 -2.58
C LEU A 34 11.85 0.40 -1.15
N LEU A 35 11.16 -0.29 -0.26
CA LEU A 35 11.63 -0.60 1.09
C LEU A 35 12.33 -1.96 1.07
N ARG A 36 13.67 -1.96 1.19
CA ARG A 36 14.52 -3.16 1.31
C ARG A 36 14.78 -3.49 2.77
N GLY A 37 15.27 -4.68 3.03
CA GLY A 37 15.74 -5.11 4.35
C GLY A 37 15.24 -6.50 4.73
N PRO A 38 15.88 -7.13 5.72
CA PRO A 38 15.53 -8.49 6.15
C PRO A 38 14.13 -8.58 6.77
N ASN A 39 13.66 -9.81 6.97
CA ASN A 39 12.42 -10.06 7.70
C ASN A 39 12.57 -9.55 9.14
N GLY A 40 11.50 -8.95 9.66
CA GLY A 40 11.51 -8.35 11.00
C GLY A 40 12.20 -6.98 11.10
N ALA A 41 12.77 -6.44 10.01
CA ALA A 41 13.46 -5.15 10.03
C ALA A 41 12.57 -3.93 10.33
N GLY A 42 11.23 -4.06 10.21
CA GLY A 42 10.28 -2.97 10.45
C GLY A 42 9.52 -2.48 9.21
N LYS A 43 9.73 -3.07 8.02
CA LYS A 43 9.07 -2.64 6.76
C LYS A 43 7.54 -2.58 6.89
N THR A 44 6.90 -3.67 7.28
CA THR A 44 5.45 -3.74 7.51
C THR A 44 5.00 -2.75 8.58
N THR A 45 5.81 -2.53 9.62
CA THR A 45 5.52 -1.56 10.69
C THR A 45 5.55 -0.14 10.14
N LEU A 46 6.54 0.19 9.30
CA LEU A 46 6.63 1.48 8.62
C LEU A 46 5.41 1.74 7.74
N LEU A 47 5.01 0.76 6.91
CA LEU A 47 3.79 0.87 6.10
C LEU A 47 2.54 1.06 6.97
N ARG A 48 2.40 0.32 8.07
CA ARG A 48 1.25 0.46 8.99
C ARG A 48 1.25 1.78 9.75
N LEU A 49 2.41 2.32 10.10
CA LEU A 49 2.53 3.66 10.68
C LEU A 49 2.05 4.72 9.67
N CYS A 50 2.55 4.68 8.43
CA CYS A 50 2.11 5.58 7.37
C CYS A 50 0.62 5.44 7.02
N ALA A 51 0.03 4.26 7.22
CA ALA A 51 -1.41 4.02 7.06
C ALA A 51 -2.26 4.55 8.25
N GLY A 52 -1.63 5.11 9.28
CA GLY A 52 -2.34 5.54 10.50
C GLY A 52 -2.93 4.39 11.30
N LEU A 53 -2.43 3.15 11.12
CA LEU A 53 -2.88 1.96 11.83
C LEU A 53 -2.13 1.75 13.16
N LEU A 54 -0.92 2.28 13.25
CA LEU A 54 -0.10 2.23 14.47
C LEU A 54 0.07 3.63 15.04
N PRO A 55 0.16 3.78 16.37
CA PRO A 55 0.51 5.04 16.98
C PRO A 55 1.99 5.36 16.77
N LEU A 56 2.30 6.65 16.56
CA LEU A 56 3.63 7.18 16.69
C LEU A 56 3.94 7.31 18.19
N ALA A 57 4.91 6.55 18.69
CA ALA A 57 5.26 6.54 20.10
C ALA A 57 6.21 7.68 20.47
N ARG A 58 7.10 8.09 19.53
CA ARG A 58 8.05 9.19 19.67
C ARG A 58 8.47 9.69 18.29
N GLY A 59 9.04 10.89 18.24
CA GLY A 59 9.49 11.54 17.02
C GLY A 59 8.40 12.33 16.34
N GLU A 60 8.63 12.71 15.08
CA GLU A 60 7.69 13.45 14.26
C GLU A 60 7.22 12.58 13.10
N GLY A 61 5.93 12.67 12.74
CA GLY A 61 5.37 11.95 11.62
C GLY A 61 4.21 12.67 10.98
N ARG A 62 4.37 13.03 9.71
CA ARG A 62 3.30 13.60 8.89
C ARG A 62 3.09 12.77 7.64
N VAL A 63 1.85 12.46 7.33
CA VAL A 63 1.47 11.73 6.12
C VAL A 63 0.34 12.48 5.45
N LEU A 64 0.49 12.82 4.17
CA LEU A 64 -0.49 13.59 3.41
C LEU A 64 -0.89 14.90 4.12
N GLY A 65 0.05 15.55 4.81
CA GLY A 65 -0.16 16.76 5.61
C GLY A 65 -0.81 16.55 6.97
N CYS A 66 -1.20 15.30 7.33
CA CYS A 66 -1.80 14.99 8.64
C CYS A 66 -0.71 14.59 9.63
N ASP A 67 -0.73 15.18 10.82
CA ASP A 67 0.16 14.82 11.92
C ASP A 67 -0.32 13.53 12.60
N LEU A 68 0.54 12.49 12.58
CA LEU A 68 0.20 11.17 13.11
C LEU A 68 0.10 11.14 14.65
N SER A 69 0.68 12.13 15.33
CA SER A 69 0.61 12.25 16.79
C SER A 69 -0.73 12.86 17.24
N VAL A 70 -1.35 13.68 16.39
CA VAL A 70 -2.60 14.40 16.68
C VAL A 70 -3.82 13.60 16.21
N ASP A 71 -3.88 13.27 14.92
CA ASP A 71 -4.97 12.46 14.34
C ASP A 71 -4.44 11.55 13.22
N ARG A 72 -3.91 10.42 13.61
CA ARG A 72 -3.44 9.40 12.67
C ARG A 72 -4.55 8.80 11.81
N ALA A 73 -5.82 8.90 12.22
CA ALA A 73 -6.93 8.33 11.46
C ALA A 73 -7.28 9.19 10.24
N ALA A 74 -6.97 10.47 10.25
CA ALA A 74 -7.25 11.41 9.16
C ALA A 74 -6.58 11.03 7.82
N VAL A 75 -5.51 10.22 7.85
CA VAL A 75 -4.85 9.76 6.61
C VAL A 75 -5.64 8.67 5.88
N ARG A 76 -6.42 7.85 6.60
CA ARG A 76 -7.02 6.59 6.10
C ARG A 76 -7.90 6.73 4.85
N PRO A 77 -8.70 7.79 4.68
CA PRO A 77 -9.49 7.94 3.46
C PRO A 77 -8.65 8.04 2.18
N ARG A 78 -7.42 8.57 2.28
CA ARG A 78 -6.51 8.81 1.15
C ARG A 78 -5.39 7.77 1.01
N VAL A 79 -5.31 6.82 1.95
CA VAL A 79 -4.28 5.76 1.95
C VAL A 79 -4.88 4.44 1.52
N GLY A 80 -4.22 3.74 0.63
CA GLY A 80 -4.49 2.36 0.27
C GLY A 80 -3.41 1.44 0.80
N LEU A 81 -3.74 0.50 1.67
CA LEU A 81 -2.82 -0.51 2.18
C LEU A 81 -3.15 -1.88 1.59
N LEU A 82 -2.22 -2.46 0.86
CA LEU A 82 -2.22 -3.85 0.42
C LEU A 82 -1.20 -4.61 1.26
N GLY A 83 -1.66 -5.27 2.31
CA GLY A 83 -0.83 -6.08 3.19
C GLY A 83 -0.74 -7.55 2.72
N HIS A 84 -0.14 -8.38 3.54
CA HIS A 84 -0.08 -9.83 3.33
C HIS A 84 -1.50 -10.44 3.24
N ALA A 85 -2.41 -10.04 4.13
CA ALA A 85 -3.84 -10.27 3.97
C ALA A 85 -4.41 -9.18 3.04
N ASN A 86 -5.13 -9.59 2.00
CA ASN A 86 -5.65 -8.66 0.99
C ASN A 86 -6.75 -7.69 1.50
N GLY A 87 -7.20 -7.83 2.76
CA GLY A 87 -8.23 -6.97 3.35
C GLY A 87 -9.62 -7.15 2.70
N LEU A 88 -9.88 -8.32 2.12
CA LEU A 88 -11.13 -8.65 1.44
C LEU A 88 -12.02 -9.51 2.35
N TYR A 89 -13.32 -9.34 2.19
CA TYR A 89 -14.35 -10.16 2.82
C TYR A 89 -14.62 -11.38 1.95
N ALA A 90 -14.32 -12.56 2.47
CA ALA A 90 -14.35 -13.81 1.70
C ALA A 90 -15.79 -14.21 1.23
N GLU A 91 -16.79 -13.83 2.01
CA GLU A 91 -18.20 -14.10 1.77
C GLU A 91 -18.82 -13.17 0.72
N LEU A 92 -18.27 -11.98 0.56
CA LEU A 92 -18.73 -11.03 -0.43
C LEU A 92 -18.16 -11.34 -1.81
N THR A 93 -18.91 -11.00 -2.85
CA THR A 93 -18.44 -11.06 -4.24
C THR A 93 -17.33 -10.05 -4.50
N VAL A 94 -16.66 -10.18 -5.63
CA VAL A 94 -15.68 -9.20 -6.11
C VAL A 94 -16.29 -7.80 -6.16
N LEU A 95 -17.46 -7.68 -6.81
CA LEU A 95 -18.17 -6.40 -6.96
C LEU A 95 -18.55 -5.81 -5.59
N GLU A 96 -19.07 -6.62 -4.67
CA GLU A 96 -19.44 -6.16 -3.34
C GLU A 96 -18.24 -5.69 -2.52
N ASN A 97 -17.11 -6.41 -2.60
CA ASN A 97 -15.86 -5.96 -1.96
C ASN A 97 -15.41 -4.59 -2.50
N VAL A 98 -15.35 -4.43 -3.82
CA VAL A 98 -14.90 -3.16 -4.42
C VAL A 98 -15.89 -2.04 -4.09
N ARG A 99 -17.20 -2.28 -4.15
CA ARG A 99 -18.24 -1.31 -3.75
C ARG A 99 -18.15 -0.91 -2.28
N PHE A 100 -17.92 -1.86 -1.39
CA PHE A 100 -17.75 -1.60 0.03
C PHE A 100 -16.62 -0.60 0.28
N TRP A 101 -15.42 -0.91 -0.24
CA TRP A 101 -14.28 -0.04 -0.07
C TRP A 101 -14.41 1.30 -0.79
N ALA A 102 -14.94 1.33 -2.00
CA ALA A 102 -15.22 2.52 -2.77
C ALA A 102 -16.23 3.45 -2.04
N GLY A 103 -17.24 2.86 -1.40
CA GLY A 103 -18.22 3.59 -0.62
C GLY A 103 -17.64 4.37 0.56
N THR A 104 -16.52 3.93 1.13
CA THR A 104 -15.85 4.63 2.25
C THR A 104 -15.29 6.00 1.86
N VAL A 105 -15.14 6.28 0.57
CA VAL A 105 -14.64 7.56 0.03
C VAL A 105 -15.63 8.23 -0.94
N GLY A 106 -16.87 7.73 -1.01
CA GLY A 106 -17.90 8.30 -1.88
C GLY A 106 -17.64 8.10 -3.37
N ALA A 107 -16.91 7.04 -3.76
CA ALA A 107 -16.69 6.73 -5.17
C ALA A 107 -17.99 6.33 -5.88
N THR A 108 -18.11 6.70 -7.14
CA THR A 108 -19.29 6.46 -7.97
C THR A 108 -19.37 5.01 -8.47
N ARG A 109 -20.54 4.64 -9.00
CA ARG A 109 -20.71 3.31 -9.65
C ARG A 109 -19.82 3.16 -10.88
N ASP A 110 -19.61 4.23 -11.64
CA ASP A 110 -18.79 4.23 -12.84
C ASP A 110 -17.30 4.04 -12.49
N GLU A 111 -16.83 4.65 -11.41
CA GLU A 111 -15.47 4.44 -10.89
C GLU A 111 -15.24 3.00 -10.44
N VAL A 112 -16.23 2.38 -9.80
CA VAL A 112 -16.20 0.95 -9.44
C VAL A 112 -16.15 0.08 -10.69
N ALA A 113 -17.00 0.35 -11.68
CA ALA A 113 -17.03 -0.41 -12.94
C ALA A 113 -15.71 -0.28 -13.70
N ALA A 114 -15.16 0.93 -13.80
CA ALA A 114 -13.87 1.18 -14.43
C ALA A 114 -12.72 0.44 -13.72
N ALA A 115 -12.70 0.42 -12.37
CA ALA A 115 -11.71 -0.30 -11.61
C ALA A 115 -11.79 -1.83 -11.83
N LEU A 116 -12.99 -2.38 -11.90
CA LEU A 116 -13.21 -3.81 -12.18
C LEU A 116 -12.75 -4.16 -13.59
N ALA A 117 -13.18 -3.42 -14.60
CA ALA A 117 -12.82 -3.66 -16.00
C ALA A 117 -11.30 -3.59 -16.21
N ARG A 118 -10.65 -2.58 -15.59
CA ARG A 118 -9.20 -2.39 -15.66
C ARG A 118 -8.42 -3.60 -15.13
N LEU A 119 -8.90 -4.25 -14.07
CA LEU A 119 -8.25 -5.40 -13.44
C LEU A 119 -8.78 -6.74 -14.00
N GLY A 120 -9.58 -6.73 -15.07
CA GLY A 120 -10.16 -7.94 -15.66
C GLY A 120 -11.05 -8.71 -14.67
N LEU A 121 -11.80 -7.98 -13.84
CA LEU A 121 -12.67 -8.51 -12.79
C LEU A 121 -14.16 -8.29 -13.07
N ASP A 122 -14.49 -7.77 -14.24
CA ASP A 122 -15.87 -7.55 -14.71
C ASP A 122 -16.54 -8.84 -15.20
N GLY A 123 -17.77 -8.71 -15.68
CA GLY A 123 -18.57 -9.83 -16.18
C GLY A 123 -18.81 -10.89 -15.10
N ARG A 124 -18.67 -12.16 -15.45
CA ARG A 124 -18.96 -13.29 -14.54
C ARG A 124 -18.12 -13.29 -13.26
N LEU A 125 -16.91 -12.76 -13.32
CA LEU A 125 -16.00 -12.77 -12.18
C LEU A 125 -16.46 -11.80 -11.10
N ALA A 126 -17.12 -10.70 -11.48
CA ALA A 126 -17.67 -9.72 -10.54
C ALA A 126 -18.63 -10.33 -9.50
N ASP A 127 -19.37 -11.36 -9.90
CA ASP A 127 -20.38 -12.02 -9.06
C ASP A 127 -19.85 -13.23 -8.28
N VAL A 128 -18.54 -13.54 -8.42
CA VAL A 128 -17.92 -14.66 -7.69
C VAL A 128 -17.53 -14.21 -6.28
N PRO A 129 -17.91 -15.00 -5.23
CA PRO A 129 -17.43 -14.77 -3.88
C PRO A 129 -15.90 -14.82 -3.79
N VAL A 130 -15.29 -13.86 -3.10
CA VAL A 130 -13.82 -13.74 -2.99
C VAL A 130 -13.18 -14.99 -2.40
N GLY A 131 -13.87 -15.70 -1.52
CA GLY A 131 -13.39 -16.96 -0.96
C GLY A 131 -13.04 -18.03 -2.01
N ARG A 132 -13.70 -18.00 -3.19
CA ARG A 132 -13.53 -18.95 -4.30
C ARG A 132 -12.48 -18.54 -5.33
N LEU A 133 -11.89 -17.36 -5.19
CA LEU A 133 -10.91 -16.84 -6.13
C LEU A 133 -9.52 -17.45 -5.95
N SER A 134 -8.75 -17.50 -7.04
CA SER A 134 -7.31 -17.77 -6.98
C SER A 134 -6.55 -16.65 -6.24
N ALA A 135 -5.31 -16.90 -5.83
CA ALA A 135 -4.47 -15.89 -5.19
C ALA A 135 -4.31 -14.63 -6.07
N GLY A 136 -4.07 -14.80 -7.38
CA GLY A 136 -3.96 -13.70 -8.34
C GLY A 136 -5.26 -12.90 -8.47
N GLN A 137 -6.41 -13.57 -8.56
CA GLN A 137 -7.72 -12.90 -8.61
C GLN A 137 -8.01 -12.12 -7.32
N LYS A 138 -7.68 -12.68 -6.15
CA LYS A 138 -7.78 -11.95 -4.86
C LYS A 138 -6.90 -10.72 -4.85
N ARG A 139 -5.66 -10.83 -5.36
CA ARG A 139 -4.72 -9.70 -5.42
C ARG A 139 -5.23 -8.60 -6.35
N ARG A 140 -5.72 -8.97 -7.55
CA ARG A 140 -6.36 -8.02 -8.48
C ARG A 140 -7.60 -7.37 -7.85
N THR A 141 -8.42 -8.10 -7.13
CA THR A 141 -9.58 -7.55 -6.41
C THR A 141 -9.16 -6.52 -5.37
N ALA A 142 -8.11 -6.80 -4.60
CA ALA A 142 -7.58 -5.83 -3.63
C ALA A 142 -7.03 -4.57 -4.30
N LEU A 143 -6.33 -4.71 -5.44
CA LEU A 143 -5.89 -3.57 -6.24
C LEU A 143 -7.08 -2.78 -6.81
N ALA A 144 -8.13 -3.44 -7.27
CA ALA A 144 -9.34 -2.76 -7.73
C ALA A 144 -9.98 -1.91 -6.62
N CYS A 145 -9.94 -2.38 -5.36
CA CYS A 145 -10.37 -1.58 -4.21
C CYS A 145 -9.50 -0.31 -4.04
N LEU A 146 -8.18 -0.40 -4.23
CA LEU A 146 -7.28 0.77 -4.14
C LEU A 146 -7.56 1.76 -5.28
N VAL A 147 -7.71 1.27 -6.50
CA VAL A 147 -8.05 2.07 -7.69
C VAL A 147 -9.39 2.78 -7.50
N ALA A 148 -10.44 2.05 -7.15
CA ALA A 148 -11.79 2.61 -6.94
C ALA A 148 -11.83 3.65 -5.83
N ARG A 149 -10.99 3.50 -4.78
CA ARG A 149 -10.84 4.48 -3.69
C ARG A 149 -10.02 5.71 -4.08
N ARG A 150 -9.39 5.73 -5.24
CA ARG A 150 -8.51 6.83 -5.67
C ARG A 150 -7.45 7.15 -4.62
N ALA A 151 -6.87 6.13 -4.00
CA ALA A 151 -5.88 6.29 -2.95
C ALA A 151 -4.69 7.13 -3.46
N THR A 152 -4.34 8.19 -2.72
CA THR A 152 -3.24 9.09 -3.06
C THR A 152 -1.89 8.51 -2.66
N LEU A 153 -1.86 7.73 -1.57
CA LEU A 153 -0.69 7.02 -1.08
C LEU A 153 -0.99 5.51 -1.08
N TRP A 154 -0.21 4.76 -1.84
CA TRP A 154 -0.28 3.30 -1.91
C TRP A 154 0.84 2.70 -1.06
N LEU A 155 0.48 1.83 -0.15
CA LEU A 155 1.38 1.12 0.77
C LEU A 155 1.25 -0.37 0.46
N LEU A 156 2.25 -0.95 -0.19
CA LEU A 156 2.21 -2.30 -0.73
C LEU A 156 3.22 -3.19 0.00
N ASP A 157 2.72 -4.18 0.75
CA ASP A 157 3.53 -5.15 1.47
C ASP A 157 3.51 -6.48 0.71
N GLU A 158 4.65 -6.85 0.11
CA GLU A 158 4.84 -8.03 -0.73
C GLU A 158 3.77 -8.16 -1.84
N PRO A 159 3.62 -7.17 -2.73
CA PRO A 159 2.51 -7.16 -3.70
C PRO A 159 2.53 -8.32 -4.68
N HIS A 160 3.68 -8.95 -4.92
CA HIS A 160 3.88 -10.04 -5.87
C HIS A 160 3.80 -11.44 -5.25
N ALA A 161 3.70 -11.54 -3.91
CA ALA A 161 3.78 -12.82 -3.21
C ALA A 161 2.67 -13.78 -3.65
N GLY A 162 3.07 -15.01 -4.03
CA GLY A 162 2.16 -16.08 -4.43
C GLY A 162 1.48 -15.88 -5.79
N LEU A 163 1.99 -14.97 -6.63
CA LEU A 163 1.48 -14.71 -7.97
C LEU A 163 2.34 -15.39 -9.04
N ASP A 164 1.70 -15.81 -10.14
CA ASP A 164 2.38 -16.19 -11.37
C ASP A 164 2.94 -14.96 -12.12
N ALA A 165 3.71 -15.20 -13.17
CA ALA A 165 4.38 -14.13 -13.92
C ALA A 165 3.38 -13.11 -14.48
N THR A 166 2.29 -13.57 -15.08
CA THR A 166 1.24 -12.71 -15.68
C THR A 166 0.59 -11.80 -14.62
N ALA A 167 0.20 -12.38 -13.47
CA ALA A 167 -0.41 -11.60 -12.40
C ALA A 167 0.57 -10.57 -11.78
N ARG A 168 1.87 -10.89 -11.73
CA ARG A 168 2.92 -9.94 -11.30
C ARG A 168 3.05 -8.77 -12.28
N ASP A 169 3.02 -9.03 -13.59
CA ASP A 169 3.09 -7.99 -14.63
C ASP A 169 1.87 -7.06 -14.57
N GLU A 170 0.68 -7.61 -14.29
CA GLU A 170 -0.54 -6.83 -14.05
C GLU A 170 -0.44 -5.92 -12.82
N VAL A 171 0.15 -6.41 -11.72
CA VAL A 171 0.43 -5.60 -10.53
C VAL A 171 1.36 -4.44 -10.88
N ASP A 172 2.49 -4.72 -11.55
CA ASP A 172 3.48 -3.72 -11.94
C ASP A 172 2.87 -2.64 -12.84
N ALA A 173 2.10 -3.06 -13.86
CA ALA A 173 1.41 -2.13 -14.75
C ALA A 173 0.45 -1.23 -13.97
N THR A 174 -0.35 -1.80 -13.05
CA THR A 174 -1.30 -1.06 -12.24
C THR A 174 -0.60 -0.04 -11.34
N VAL A 175 0.53 -0.40 -10.72
CA VAL A 175 1.32 0.50 -9.87
C VAL A 175 1.94 1.64 -10.68
N ARG A 176 2.53 1.34 -11.86
CA ARG A 176 3.09 2.38 -12.74
C ARG A 176 2.05 3.39 -13.18
N GLU A 177 0.86 2.92 -13.54
CA GLU A 177 -0.22 3.80 -13.98
C GLU A 177 -0.79 4.63 -12.82
N ALA A 178 -0.90 4.05 -11.61
CA ALA A 178 -1.29 4.81 -10.43
C ALA A 178 -0.29 5.93 -10.13
N ALA A 179 1.02 5.64 -10.22
CA ALA A 179 2.08 6.64 -10.04
C ALA A 179 2.05 7.70 -11.13
N ALA A 180 1.87 7.32 -12.40
CA ALA A 180 1.71 8.25 -13.53
C ALA A 180 0.48 9.15 -13.36
N ALA A 181 -0.59 8.66 -12.71
CA ALA A 181 -1.76 9.44 -12.34
C ALA A 181 -1.56 10.31 -11.07
N GLY A 182 -0.35 10.32 -10.48
CA GLY A 182 0.03 11.15 -9.34
C GLY A 182 -0.07 10.50 -7.97
N ALA A 183 -0.33 9.19 -7.89
CA ALA A 183 -0.22 8.46 -6.64
C ALA A 183 1.24 8.32 -6.22
N THR A 184 1.48 8.31 -4.91
CA THR A 184 2.80 8.01 -4.31
C THR A 184 2.77 6.57 -3.80
N VAL A 185 3.84 5.81 -3.98
CA VAL A 185 3.86 4.38 -3.67
C VAL A 185 5.05 4.02 -2.79
N LEU A 186 4.80 3.31 -1.69
CA LEU A 186 5.83 2.60 -0.93
C LEU A 186 5.63 1.10 -1.11
N VAL A 187 6.66 0.41 -1.59
CA VAL A 187 6.64 -1.04 -1.83
C VAL A 187 7.66 -1.72 -0.93
N ALA A 188 7.22 -2.61 -0.05
CA ALA A 188 8.10 -3.56 0.62
C ALA A 188 8.10 -4.87 -0.16
N SER A 189 9.25 -5.35 -0.61
CA SER A 189 9.36 -6.59 -1.37
C SER A 189 10.69 -7.31 -1.16
N HIS A 190 10.65 -8.63 -1.23
CA HIS A 190 11.83 -9.51 -1.31
C HIS A 190 12.26 -9.75 -2.76
N GLU A 191 11.40 -9.53 -3.74
CA GLU A 191 11.71 -9.62 -5.17
C GLU A 191 12.43 -8.35 -5.62
N LEU A 192 13.67 -8.16 -5.17
CA LEU A 192 14.41 -6.91 -5.29
C LEU A 192 14.61 -6.47 -6.73
N GLU A 193 14.85 -7.40 -7.64
CA GLU A 193 15.07 -7.14 -9.06
C GLU A 193 13.80 -6.54 -9.71
N ARG A 194 12.65 -7.19 -9.49
CA ARG A 194 11.36 -6.73 -10.02
C ARG A 194 10.92 -5.41 -9.38
N ALA A 195 10.94 -5.34 -8.06
CA ALA A 195 10.54 -4.14 -7.35
C ALA A 195 11.49 -2.96 -7.59
N GLY A 196 12.79 -3.23 -7.82
CA GLY A 196 13.77 -2.23 -8.23
C GLY A 196 13.50 -1.66 -9.62
N ALA A 197 13.08 -2.51 -10.58
CA ALA A 197 12.69 -2.07 -11.92
C ALA A 197 11.40 -1.20 -11.93
N LEU A 198 10.61 -1.29 -10.86
CA LEU A 198 9.41 -0.49 -10.67
C LEU A 198 9.71 0.83 -9.94
N ALA A 199 10.66 0.82 -9.01
CA ALA A 199 10.93 1.92 -8.10
C ALA A 199 11.71 3.07 -8.75
N THR A 200 11.45 4.29 -8.28
CA THR A 200 12.25 5.48 -8.62
C THR A 200 13.39 5.71 -7.63
N ARG A 201 13.25 5.15 -6.42
CA ARG A 201 14.23 5.24 -5.32
C ARG A 201 14.11 4.03 -4.40
N ALA A 202 15.20 3.64 -3.74
CA ALA A 202 15.21 2.62 -2.72
C ALA A 202 15.68 3.16 -1.37
N VAL A 203 15.13 2.60 -0.30
CA VAL A 203 15.64 2.79 1.07
C VAL A 203 15.77 1.43 1.75
N GLU A 204 16.72 1.32 2.66
CA GLU A 204 16.96 0.13 3.44
C GLU A 204 16.43 0.31 4.87
N VAL A 205 15.63 -0.65 5.31
CA VAL A 205 15.12 -0.72 6.69
C VAL A 205 15.93 -1.76 7.44
N VAL A 206 16.65 -1.34 8.48
CA VAL A 206 17.50 -2.20 9.31
C VAL A 206 17.31 -1.86 10.78
N GLY A 207 16.94 -2.83 11.59
CA GLY A 207 16.76 -2.64 13.03
C GLY A 207 15.77 -1.52 13.40
N GLY A 208 14.76 -1.30 12.57
CA GLY A 208 13.75 -0.26 12.79
C GLY A 208 14.19 1.16 12.39
N THR A 209 15.38 1.33 11.78
CA THR A 209 15.84 2.60 11.19
C THR A 209 15.75 2.55 9.67
N VAL A 210 15.79 3.70 9.01
CA VAL A 210 15.73 3.82 7.55
C VAL A 210 17.00 4.53 7.05
N ARG A 211 17.58 4.03 5.96
CA ARG A 211 18.75 4.62 5.30
C ARG A 211 18.55 4.68 3.79
N GLU A 212 19.16 5.63 3.12
CA GLU A 212 19.20 5.65 1.66
C GLU A 212 19.90 4.39 1.13
N ALA A 213 19.37 3.85 0.02
CA ALA A 213 19.95 2.69 -0.66
C ALA A 213 20.02 2.95 -2.17
N VAL A 214 21.01 2.34 -2.83
CA VAL A 214 21.12 2.37 -4.29
C VAL A 214 20.12 1.37 -4.87
N LEU A 215 19.44 1.72 -5.98
CA LEU A 215 18.53 0.84 -6.74
C LEU A 215 19.26 -0.37 -7.31
#